data_94a1f69232726ffe76ccac401bed2cb0
#
_entry.id   94a1f69232726ffe76ccac401bed2cb0
#
_cell.length_a   1.000
_cell.length_b   1.000
_cell.length_c   1.000
_cell.angle_alpha   90.00
_cell.angle_beta   90.00
_cell.angle_gamma   90.00
#
_symmetry.space_group_name_H-M   'P 1'
#
loop_
_entity.id
_entity.type
_entity.pdbx_description
1 polymer ?
#
loop_
_entity_poly.entity_id
_entity_poly.type
_entity_poly.pdbx_seq_one_letter_code
_entity_poly.pdbx_strand_id
1 'polypeptide(L)'
;MTQKNLFIRTAAAICILEAVFSGCSNRKKSVEELYESAVIDAMVAEPSEIHPLVCITEDEPLVTWKDGKVLMLTLHKYPDFYTKGKDVTFTFGHSWTFTDREMEEWYKKNGQNVSDWSFRFKQLLGITTEQNHTHISAFWTDPKDIRRPAYQPDASKQLTAETLDGSALDELSDWFCSNIVSSYYIGKTKYPWTRLGYTYDWADNGTDYGVTEFLVLKNSTVTVEFTKSVPEFVDWLEEQTSR
;
A
#
# COMPACT_ATOMS: atom_id res chain seq x y z
N MET A 1 55.75 -58.76 6.23
CA MET A 1 54.48 -59.49 6.31
C MET A 1 53.54 -58.65 7.18
N THR A 2 52.50 -58.07 6.90
CA THR A 2 51.67 -57.75 5.74
C THR A 2 50.69 -56.74 6.26
N GLN A 3 50.83 -55.52 5.76
CA GLN A 3 49.74 -54.54 5.92
C GLN A 3 48.57 -55.02 5.05
N LYS A 4 47.47 -55.30 5.66
CA LYS A 4 46.07 -55.28 5.02
C LYS A 4 45.09 -55.49 6.18
N ASN A 5 44.25 -54.49 6.38
CA ASN A 5 42.90 -54.48 6.94
C ASN A 5 42.69 -53.27 7.88
N LEU A 6 42.72 -52.10 7.27
CA LEU A 6 42.17 -50.89 7.92
C LEU A 6 41.53 -49.99 6.86
N PHE A 7 40.58 -50.51 6.10
CA PHE A 7 39.73 -49.73 5.18
C PHE A 7 38.41 -50.46 4.96
N ILE A 8 37.54 -50.50 5.91
CA ILE A 8 36.10 -50.75 5.79
C ILE A 8 35.49 -50.49 7.18
N ARG A 9 35.26 -49.26 7.56
CA ARG A 9 34.30 -48.84 8.61
C ARG A 9 34.16 -47.32 8.68
N THR A 10 33.90 -46.63 7.56
CA THR A 10 33.53 -45.23 7.57
C THR A 10 32.66 -44.87 6.34
N ALA A 11 31.61 -45.65 6.09
CA ALA A 11 30.68 -45.41 5.02
C ALA A 11 29.21 -45.74 5.40
N ALA A 12 28.85 -45.55 6.67
CA ALA A 12 27.47 -45.83 7.12
C ALA A 12 26.92 -44.81 8.12
N ALA A 13 27.35 -43.55 8.07
CA ALA A 13 26.87 -42.53 9.00
C ALA A 13 26.56 -41.16 8.34
N ILE A 14 26.31 -41.12 7.03
CA ILE A 14 25.96 -39.86 6.31
C ILE A 14 24.65 -40.01 5.50
N CYS A 15 23.72 -40.81 5.90
CA CYS A 15 22.41 -40.94 5.20
C CYS A 15 21.20 -40.81 6.14
N ILE A 16 21.29 -40.10 7.26
CA ILE A 16 20.12 -39.87 8.15
C ILE A 16 20.03 -38.41 8.57
N LEU A 17 20.33 -37.47 7.69
CA LEU A 17 20.10 -36.05 8.00
C LEU A 17 19.42 -35.26 6.86
N GLU A 18 18.83 -35.92 5.87
CA GLU A 18 18.09 -35.23 4.78
C GLU A 18 16.58 -35.50 4.77
N ALA A 19 15.99 -36.00 5.82
CA ALA A 19 14.57 -36.36 5.85
C ALA A 19 13.75 -35.57 6.87
N VAL A 20 14.19 -34.37 7.30
CA VAL A 20 13.43 -33.59 8.32
C VAL A 20 13.00 -32.20 7.80
N PHE A 21 13.31 -31.82 6.56
CA PHE A 21 12.87 -30.55 5.98
C PHE A 21 11.92 -30.69 4.77
N SER A 22 11.02 -31.64 4.78
CA SER A 22 9.96 -31.76 3.78
C SER A 22 8.58 -31.84 4.43
N GLY A 23 8.36 -31.03 5.44
CA GLY A 23 7.06 -30.79 6.04
C GLY A 23 6.66 -29.32 5.86
N CYS A 24 6.77 -28.73 4.65
CA CYS A 24 5.99 -27.56 4.32
C CYS A 24 4.53 -27.99 4.33
N SER A 25 3.89 -27.90 5.47
CA SER A 25 2.44 -28.01 5.54
C SER A 25 1.88 -26.89 4.67
N ASN A 26 1.12 -27.22 3.62
CA ASN A 26 0.26 -26.31 2.84
C ASN A 26 -0.87 -25.75 3.73
N ARG A 27 -0.54 -25.28 4.93
CA ARG A 27 -1.52 -24.62 5.79
C ARG A 27 -1.73 -23.21 5.26
N LYS A 28 -2.95 -22.89 4.92
CA LYS A 28 -3.34 -21.51 4.57
C LYS A 28 -3.03 -20.61 5.77
N LYS A 29 -2.30 -19.50 5.53
CA LYS A 29 -2.00 -18.52 6.56
C LYS A 29 -3.29 -17.94 7.14
N SER A 30 -3.31 -17.62 8.42
CA SER A 30 -4.38 -16.84 9.03
C SER A 30 -4.32 -15.38 8.53
N VAL A 31 -5.36 -14.61 8.79
CA VAL A 31 -5.43 -13.18 8.43
C VAL A 31 -4.30 -12.41 9.12
N GLU A 32 -4.04 -12.71 10.38
CA GLU A 32 -2.98 -12.12 11.18
C GLU A 32 -1.59 -12.47 10.61
N GLU A 33 -1.36 -13.74 10.27
CA GLU A 33 -0.12 -14.21 9.66
C GLU A 33 0.14 -13.58 8.29
N LEU A 34 -0.92 -13.33 7.49
CA LEU A 34 -0.80 -12.61 6.22
C LEU A 34 -0.37 -11.17 6.44
N TYR A 35 -1.02 -10.47 7.37
CA TYR A 35 -0.70 -9.09 7.67
C TYR A 35 0.71 -8.93 8.26
N GLU A 36 1.10 -9.78 9.21
CA GLU A 36 2.45 -9.79 9.78
C GLU A 36 3.52 -10.07 8.73
N SER A 37 3.25 -11.02 7.81
CA SER A 37 4.16 -11.31 6.68
C SER A 37 4.34 -10.09 5.78
N ALA A 38 3.26 -9.38 5.47
CA ALA A 38 3.30 -8.16 4.67
C ALA A 38 4.11 -7.04 5.34
N VAL A 39 3.97 -6.87 6.66
CA VAL A 39 4.76 -5.88 7.40
C VAL A 39 6.24 -6.23 7.37
N ILE A 40 6.61 -7.51 7.53
CA ILE A 40 8.00 -7.97 7.50
C ILE A 40 8.60 -7.77 6.11
N ASP A 41 7.88 -8.15 5.07
CA ASP A 41 8.28 -8.03 3.68
C ASP A 41 8.53 -6.57 3.30
N ALA A 42 7.57 -5.70 3.58
CA ALA A 42 7.68 -4.27 3.32
C ALA A 42 8.81 -3.55 4.09
N MET A 43 9.48 -4.19 5.07
CA MET A 43 10.60 -3.55 5.79
C MET A 43 11.84 -3.35 4.91
N VAL A 44 11.99 -4.15 3.85
CA VAL A 44 13.12 -4.06 2.91
C VAL A 44 12.56 -3.82 1.53
N ALA A 45 12.90 -2.68 0.93
CA ALA A 45 12.56 -2.41 -0.47
C ALA A 45 13.56 -3.10 -1.39
N GLU A 46 13.09 -3.79 -2.42
CA GLU A 46 13.91 -4.50 -3.38
C GLU A 46 13.78 -3.89 -4.79
N PRO A 47 14.84 -3.89 -5.62
CA PRO A 47 14.77 -3.37 -6.99
C PRO A 47 13.69 -4.07 -7.85
N SER A 48 13.38 -5.33 -7.57
CA SER A 48 12.35 -6.12 -8.25
C SER A 48 10.92 -5.65 -7.97
N GLU A 49 10.73 -4.89 -6.91
CA GLU A 49 9.44 -4.36 -6.45
C GLU A 49 9.14 -2.95 -7.00
N ILE A 50 10.06 -2.37 -7.78
CA ILE A 50 9.84 -1.08 -8.44
C ILE A 50 8.88 -1.28 -9.60
N HIS A 51 7.69 -0.71 -9.50
CA HIS A 51 6.64 -0.77 -10.51
C HIS A 51 6.35 0.61 -11.11
N PRO A 52 5.83 0.69 -12.35
CA PRO A 52 5.28 1.92 -12.89
C PRO A 52 4.12 2.42 -12.01
N LEU A 53 4.15 3.70 -11.66
CA LEU A 53 3.20 4.37 -10.78
C LEU A 53 2.36 5.37 -11.56
N VAL A 54 1.14 5.60 -11.11
CA VAL A 54 0.29 6.71 -11.60
C VAL A 54 0.98 8.04 -11.29
N CYS A 55 1.01 8.94 -12.26
CA CYS A 55 1.63 10.27 -12.14
C CYS A 55 0.57 11.36 -11.97
N ILE A 56 0.85 12.36 -11.15
CA ILE A 56 -0.01 13.54 -11.07
C ILE A 56 0.38 14.51 -12.18
N THR A 57 -0.07 14.20 -13.41
CA THR A 57 0.10 15.00 -14.63
C THR A 57 -1.22 15.08 -15.38
N GLU A 58 -1.42 16.15 -16.17
CA GLU A 58 -2.70 16.38 -16.88
C GLU A 58 -2.98 15.34 -17.97
N ASP A 59 -1.95 14.69 -18.49
CA ASP A 59 -2.03 13.65 -19.51
C ASP A 59 -2.19 12.22 -18.94
N GLU A 60 -2.13 12.06 -17.61
CA GLU A 60 -2.30 10.76 -16.97
C GLU A 60 -3.79 10.33 -16.98
N PRO A 61 -4.15 9.26 -17.69
CA PRO A 61 -5.55 8.84 -17.83
C PRO A 61 -6.16 8.29 -16.53
N LEU A 62 -5.33 7.93 -15.56
CA LEU A 62 -5.77 7.38 -14.26
C LEU A 62 -5.99 8.46 -13.19
N VAL A 63 -6.04 9.75 -13.60
CA VAL A 63 -6.24 10.90 -12.73
C VAL A 63 -7.34 11.80 -13.26
N THR A 64 -8.30 12.15 -12.44
CA THR A 64 -9.35 13.12 -12.81
C THR A 64 -8.95 14.53 -12.42
N TRP A 65 -8.94 15.42 -13.43
CA TRP A 65 -8.66 16.85 -13.29
C TRP A 65 -9.89 17.72 -13.48
N LYS A 66 -9.99 18.78 -12.70
CA LYS A 66 -11.01 19.82 -12.86
C LYS A 66 -10.49 21.15 -12.32
N ASP A 67 -10.57 22.20 -13.15
CA ASP A 67 -10.20 23.58 -12.77
C ASP A 67 -8.78 23.67 -12.17
N GLY A 68 -7.81 22.89 -12.72
CA GLY A 68 -6.43 22.83 -12.26
C GLY A 68 -6.22 22.07 -10.93
N LYS A 69 -7.25 21.38 -10.43
CA LYS A 69 -7.20 20.53 -9.24
C LYS A 69 -7.34 19.05 -9.59
N VAL A 70 -6.84 18.22 -8.71
CA VAL A 70 -6.85 16.75 -8.82
C VAL A 70 -7.87 16.17 -7.86
N LEU A 71 -8.62 15.16 -8.31
CA LEU A 71 -9.54 14.41 -7.47
C LEU A 71 -8.75 13.30 -6.74
N MET A 72 -8.67 13.40 -5.42
CA MET A 72 -8.00 12.41 -4.57
C MET A 72 -9.01 11.74 -3.64
N LEU A 73 -8.81 10.44 -3.40
CA LEU A 73 -9.65 9.62 -2.54
C LEU A 73 -8.91 9.19 -1.29
N THR A 74 -9.62 9.07 -0.16
CA THR A 74 -9.07 8.55 1.10
C THR A 74 -10.07 7.62 1.79
N LEU A 75 -9.59 6.51 2.34
CA LEU A 75 -10.37 5.61 3.20
C LEU A 75 -10.17 6.01 4.67
N HIS A 76 -11.25 6.28 5.39
CA HIS A 76 -11.18 6.85 6.74
C HIS A 76 -12.37 6.45 7.63
N LYS A 77 -12.37 6.95 8.87
CA LYS A 77 -13.42 6.71 9.89
C LYS A 77 -14.12 8.00 10.38
N TYR A 78 -13.94 9.12 9.67
CA TYR A 78 -14.40 10.45 10.10
C TYR A 78 -15.35 11.09 9.07
N PRO A 79 -16.56 10.53 8.80
CA PRO A 79 -17.44 11.05 7.75
C PRO A 79 -17.86 12.51 7.97
N ASP A 80 -18.07 12.92 9.22
CA ASP A 80 -18.49 14.28 9.54
C ASP A 80 -17.41 15.35 9.24
N PHE A 81 -16.13 14.95 9.18
CA PHE A 81 -15.04 15.82 8.81
C PHE A 81 -15.08 16.17 7.32
N TYR A 82 -15.55 15.25 6.48
CA TYR A 82 -15.60 15.41 5.02
C TYR A 82 -17.02 15.70 4.54
N THR A 83 -17.54 16.90 4.80
CA THR A 83 -18.87 17.29 4.34
C THR A 83 -18.83 17.76 2.89
N LYS A 84 -19.63 17.13 2.01
CA LYS A 84 -19.74 17.48 0.58
C LYS A 84 -19.90 18.99 0.34
N GLY A 85 -19.10 19.53 -0.58
CA GLY A 85 -19.09 20.93 -0.99
C GLY A 85 -18.45 21.88 0.03
N LYS A 86 -17.85 21.37 1.11
CA LYS A 86 -17.14 22.17 2.10
C LYS A 86 -15.63 22.07 1.90
N ASP A 87 -14.96 23.14 2.25
CA ASP A 87 -13.51 23.16 2.37
C ASP A 87 -13.09 22.55 3.71
N VAL A 88 -12.04 21.73 3.66
CA VAL A 88 -11.44 21.06 4.82
C VAL A 88 -9.94 21.29 4.81
N THR A 89 -9.37 21.65 5.96
CA THR A 89 -7.92 21.82 6.11
C THR A 89 -7.34 20.69 6.99
N PHE A 90 -6.29 20.02 6.51
CA PHE A 90 -5.63 18.91 7.20
C PHE A 90 -4.68 19.40 8.30
N THR A 91 -5.20 19.81 9.45
CA THR A 91 -4.40 20.38 10.53
C THR A 91 -3.63 19.36 11.38
N PHE A 92 -4.09 18.09 11.40
CA PHE A 92 -3.53 17.04 12.27
C PHE A 92 -2.38 16.23 11.64
N GLY A 93 -2.31 16.18 10.30
CA GLY A 93 -1.31 15.39 9.59
C GLY A 93 -1.54 15.40 8.08
N HIS A 94 -0.72 14.65 7.36
CA HIS A 94 -0.95 14.37 5.95
C HIS A 94 -2.13 13.42 5.78
N SER A 95 -2.89 13.55 4.69
CA SER A 95 -3.91 12.58 4.31
C SER A 95 -3.33 11.58 3.31
N TRP A 96 -3.39 10.27 3.61
CA TRP A 96 -3.07 9.20 2.68
C TRP A 96 -4.17 9.06 1.66
N THR A 97 -3.79 9.04 0.39
CA THR A 97 -4.75 9.12 -0.72
C THR A 97 -4.32 8.24 -1.90
N PHE A 98 -5.26 8.00 -2.80
CA PHE A 98 -5.09 7.33 -4.08
C PHE A 98 -5.97 8.01 -5.12
N THR A 99 -5.82 7.69 -6.41
CA THR A 99 -6.60 8.31 -7.47
C THR A 99 -7.90 7.55 -7.75
N ASP A 100 -8.90 8.25 -8.25
CA ASP A 100 -10.22 7.70 -8.55
C ASP A 100 -10.19 6.66 -9.66
N ARG A 101 -9.55 6.99 -10.79
CA ARG A 101 -9.55 6.13 -11.98
C ARG A 101 -8.65 4.91 -11.84
N GLU A 102 -7.55 4.99 -11.08
CA GLU A 102 -6.78 3.78 -10.78
C GLU A 102 -7.61 2.81 -9.93
N MET A 103 -8.38 3.32 -8.96
CA MET A 103 -9.31 2.51 -8.17
C MET A 103 -10.43 1.90 -9.03
N GLU A 104 -10.98 2.64 -10.00
CA GLU A 104 -11.95 2.12 -10.98
C GLU A 104 -11.34 0.97 -11.80
N GLU A 105 -10.12 1.15 -12.31
CA GLU A 105 -9.41 0.12 -13.08
C GLU A 105 -9.07 -1.11 -12.23
N TRP A 106 -8.67 -0.89 -10.97
CA TRP A 106 -8.46 -1.97 -10.04
C TRP A 106 -9.76 -2.73 -9.76
N TYR A 107 -10.86 -2.02 -9.54
CA TYR A 107 -12.19 -2.61 -9.31
C TYR A 107 -12.66 -3.46 -10.48
N LYS A 108 -12.55 -2.98 -11.72
CA LYS A 108 -12.88 -3.74 -12.93
C LYS A 108 -12.17 -5.09 -12.98
N LYS A 109 -10.91 -5.13 -12.57
CA LYS A 109 -10.08 -6.33 -12.62
C LYS A 109 -10.31 -7.28 -11.44
N ASN A 110 -10.60 -6.75 -10.26
CA ASN A 110 -10.53 -7.49 -9.00
C ASN A 110 -11.85 -7.50 -8.21
N GLY A 111 -12.89 -6.79 -8.65
CA GLY A 111 -14.15 -6.63 -7.93
C GLY A 111 -15.06 -7.86 -7.93
N GLN A 112 -14.79 -8.88 -8.75
CA GLN A 112 -15.63 -10.06 -8.82
C GLN A 112 -15.45 -10.96 -7.59
N ASN A 113 -16.57 -11.44 -7.05
CA ASN A 113 -16.61 -12.38 -5.92
C ASN A 113 -16.08 -11.85 -4.59
N VAL A 114 -16.01 -10.54 -4.40
CA VAL A 114 -15.68 -9.94 -3.10
C VAL A 114 -16.92 -9.97 -2.21
N SER A 115 -16.85 -10.70 -1.10
CA SER A 115 -17.95 -10.83 -0.13
C SER A 115 -17.92 -9.77 0.98
N ASP A 116 -16.73 -9.24 1.31
CA ASP A 116 -16.51 -8.20 2.32
C ASP A 116 -15.62 -7.10 1.75
N TRP A 117 -16.25 -6.04 1.27
CA TRP A 117 -15.55 -4.89 0.71
C TRP A 117 -14.79 -4.07 1.74
N SER A 118 -15.30 -3.98 2.98
CA SER A 118 -14.58 -3.28 4.04
C SER A 118 -13.25 -3.96 4.36
N PHE A 119 -13.25 -5.28 4.39
CA PHE A 119 -12.05 -6.08 4.57
C PHE A 119 -11.12 -5.99 3.35
N ARG A 120 -11.67 -6.12 2.13
CA ARG A 120 -10.88 -6.10 0.89
C ARG A 120 -10.17 -4.76 0.67
N PHE A 121 -10.82 -3.63 0.94
CA PHE A 121 -10.17 -2.33 0.85
C PHE A 121 -9.06 -2.14 1.90
N LYS A 122 -9.21 -2.72 3.10
CA LYS A 122 -8.11 -2.72 4.07
C LYS A 122 -6.92 -3.53 3.56
N GLN A 123 -7.16 -4.68 2.94
CA GLN A 123 -6.11 -5.48 2.33
C GLN A 123 -5.39 -4.69 1.23
N LEU A 124 -6.13 -4.13 0.29
CA LEU A 124 -5.61 -3.36 -0.83
C LEU A 124 -4.75 -2.16 -0.40
N LEU A 125 -5.17 -1.49 0.68
CA LEU A 125 -4.57 -0.23 1.12
C LEU A 125 -3.55 -0.40 2.28
N GLY A 126 -3.11 -1.62 2.56
CA GLY A 126 -2.13 -1.88 3.61
C GLY A 126 -2.62 -1.58 5.03
N ILE A 127 -3.94 -1.61 5.27
CA ILE A 127 -4.55 -1.24 6.55
C ILE A 127 -4.85 -2.51 7.35
N THR A 128 -4.54 -2.51 8.64
CA THR A 128 -4.86 -3.62 9.54
C THR A 128 -6.36 -3.77 9.78
N THR A 129 -6.80 -4.99 10.09
CA THR A 129 -8.19 -5.30 10.45
C THR A 129 -8.71 -4.53 11.66
N GLU A 130 -7.82 -4.16 12.59
CA GLU A 130 -8.15 -3.42 13.81
C GLU A 130 -8.62 -1.99 13.56
N GLN A 131 -8.27 -1.40 12.40
CA GLN A 131 -8.68 -0.03 12.06
C GLN A 131 -10.13 -0.01 11.56
N ASN A 132 -10.95 0.81 12.20
CA ASN A 132 -12.36 0.96 11.83
C ASN A 132 -12.56 2.03 10.76
N HIS A 133 -12.03 1.79 9.54
CA HIS A 133 -12.26 2.65 8.39
C HIS A 133 -13.54 2.19 7.69
N THR A 134 -14.48 3.10 7.50
CA THR A 134 -15.85 2.79 7.07
C THR A 134 -16.34 3.64 5.90
N HIS A 135 -15.60 4.71 5.56
CA HIS A 135 -16.01 5.66 4.53
C HIS A 135 -14.85 6.00 3.59
N ILE A 136 -15.21 6.29 2.35
CA ILE A 136 -14.31 6.88 1.38
C ILE A 136 -14.80 8.29 1.06
N SER A 137 -13.90 9.27 1.16
CA SER A 137 -14.16 10.63 0.70
C SER A 137 -13.30 10.94 -0.52
N ALA A 138 -13.90 11.63 -1.48
CA ALA A 138 -13.21 12.24 -2.59
C ALA A 138 -13.17 13.76 -2.40
N PHE A 139 -12.04 14.37 -2.74
CA PHE A 139 -11.87 15.81 -2.62
C PHE A 139 -10.91 16.36 -3.68
N TRP A 140 -11.15 17.61 -4.07
CA TRP A 140 -10.32 18.35 -5.00
C TRP A 140 -9.18 19.03 -4.28
N THR A 141 -7.94 18.76 -4.69
CA THR A 141 -6.71 19.33 -4.11
C THR A 141 -5.83 19.97 -5.18
N ASP A 142 -5.03 20.94 -4.77
CA ASP A 142 -4.01 21.55 -5.62
C ASP A 142 -2.86 20.52 -5.81
N PRO A 143 -2.38 20.26 -7.05
CA PRO A 143 -1.30 19.31 -7.29
C PRO A 143 0.01 19.67 -6.57
N LYS A 144 0.26 20.95 -6.28
CA LYS A 144 1.44 21.37 -5.49
C LYS A 144 1.43 20.81 -4.05
N ASP A 145 0.24 20.47 -3.52
CA ASP A 145 0.04 19.94 -2.17
C ASP A 145 0.10 18.40 -2.14
N ILE A 146 0.39 17.75 -3.28
CA ILE A 146 0.50 16.29 -3.39
C ILE A 146 1.97 15.88 -3.40
N ARG A 147 2.30 14.87 -2.59
CA ARG A 147 3.60 14.19 -2.61
C ARG A 147 3.40 12.68 -2.62
N ARG A 148 4.43 11.97 -3.01
CA ARG A 148 4.46 10.51 -2.89
C ARG A 148 5.16 10.12 -1.58
N PRO A 149 4.57 9.25 -0.76
CA PRO A 149 5.22 8.73 0.45
C PRO A 149 6.23 7.64 0.06
N ALA A 150 7.27 8.02 -0.67
CA ALA A 150 8.25 7.11 -1.27
C ALA A 150 9.65 7.71 -1.24
N TYR A 151 10.65 6.88 -1.53
CA TYR A 151 12.03 7.32 -1.69
C TYR A 151 12.21 8.43 -2.74
N GLN A 152 11.35 8.45 -3.78
CA GLN A 152 11.19 9.56 -4.69
C GLN A 152 9.85 10.25 -4.40
N PRO A 153 9.83 11.43 -3.76
CA PRO A 153 8.60 12.09 -3.32
C PRO A 153 7.86 12.85 -4.42
N ASP A 154 8.46 13.06 -5.58
CA ASP A 154 7.84 13.75 -6.71
C ASP A 154 6.70 12.92 -7.31
N ALA A 155 5.46 13.37 -7.11
CA ALA A 155 4.26 12.69 -7.57
C ALA A 155 4.09 12.66 -9.10
N SER A 156 4.88 13.46 -9.84
CA SER A 156 4.89 13.47 -11.31
C SER A 156 5.81 12.41 -11.95
N LYS A 157 6.58 11.67 -11.14
CA LYS A 157 7.49 10.63 -11.63
C LYS A 157 6.82 9.27 -11.67
N GLN A 158 7.05 8.52 -12.75
CA GLN A 158 6.49 7.18 -12.93
C GLN A 158 7.21 6.09 -12.12
N LEU A 159 8.47 6.30 -11.83
CA LEU A 159 9.28 5.33 -11.06
C LEU A 159 9.85 5.98 -9.81
N THR A 160 9.97 5.18 -8.77
CA THR A 160 10.68 5.51 -7.54
C THR A 160 12.07 4.85 -7.51
N ALA A 161 12.73 4.92 -6.37
CA ALA A 161 13.99 4.24 -6.07
C ALA A 161 13.81 3.44 -4.78
N GLU A 162 14.72 2.49 -4.53
CA GLU A 162 14.76 1.71 -3.28
C GLU A 162 15.52 2.39 -2.14
N THR A 163 16.08 3.56 -2.40
CA THR A 163 16.85 4.35 -1.41
C THR A 163 16.58 5.84 -1.56
N LEU A 164 16.73 6.58 -0.47
CA LEU A 164 16.73 8.04 -0.51
C LEU A 164 17.95 8.55 -1.27
N ASP A 165 17.70 9.33 -2.30
CA ASP A 165 18.70 10.19 -2.90
C ASP A 165 18.75 11.51 -2.09
N GLY A 166 19.93 11.92 -1.65
CA GLY A 166 20.12 13.17 -0.90
C GLY A 166 19.64 14.42 -1.64
N SER A 167 19.51 14.36 -2.98
CA SER A 167 18.93 15.44 -3.79
C SER A 167 17.40 15.52 -3.73
N ALA A 168 16.73 14.43 -3.29
CA ALA A 168 15.28 14.35 -3.14
C ALA A 168 14.80 14.71 -1.73
N LEU A 169 15.72 15.11 -0.84
CA LEU A 169 15.36 15.55 0.52
C LEU A 169 14.62 16.89 0.45
N ASP A 170 13.38 16.87 0.87
CA ASP A 170 12.50 18.03 0.95
C ASP A 170 11.90 18.15 2.37
N GLU A 171 10.88 18.99 2.52
CA GLU A 171 10.16 19.18 3.80
C GLU A 171 9.55 17.89 4.38
N LEU A 172 9.40 16.83 3.57
CA LEU A 172 8.89 15.52 4.00
C LEU A 172 9.96 14.60 4.56
N SER A 173 11.24 14.90 4.41
CA SER A 173 12.34 13.98 4.77
C SER A 173 12.31 13.57 6.23
N ASP A 174 12.10 14.53 7.15
CA ASP A 174 12.00 14.25 8.58
C ASP A 174 10.76 13.41 8.90
N TRP A 175 9.63 13.72 8.25
CA TRP A 175 8.43 12.93 8.37
C TRP A 175 8.64 11.52 7.84
N PHE A 176 9.26 11.37 6.65
CA PHE A 176 9.53 10.09 6.02
C PHE A 176 10.38 9.17 6.92
N CYS A 177 11.50 9.68 7.44
CA CYS A 177 12.37 8.94 8.36
C CYS A 177 11.63 8.57 9.66
N SER A 178 10.87 9.49 10.23
CA SER A 178 10.07 9.26 11.44
C SER A 178 8.97 8.23 11.18
N ASN A 179 8.36 8.24 9.98
CA ASN A 179 7.32 7.30 9.61
C ASN A 179 7.87 5.88 9.41
N ILE A 180 9.09 5.70 8.91
CA ILE A 180 9.79 4.40 8.89
C ILE A 180 9.87 3.83 10.30
N VAL A 181 10.34 4.63 11.25
CA VAL A 181 10.50 4.19 12.64
C VAL A 181 9.16 3.82 13.26
N SER A 182 8.12 4.63 13.05
CA SER A 182 6.80 4.37 13.62
C SER A 182 6.08 3.19 12.95
N SER A 183 6.21 3.03 11.64
CA SER A 183 5.55 1.95 10.90
C SER A 183 6.09 0.57 11.22
N TYR A 184 7.41 0.45 11.47
CA TYR A 184 8.02 -0.88 11.62
C TYR A 184 8.53 -1.21 13.01
N TYR A 185 8.95 -0.21 13.82
CA TYR A 185 9.73 -0.50 15.02
C TYR A 185 9.04 -0.13 16.32
N ILE A 186 8.56 1.09 16.46
CA ILE A 186 8.04 1.62 17.74
C ILE A 186 6.52 1.76 17.81
N GLY A 187 5.82 1.78 16.67
CA GLY A 187 4.36 1.87 16.62
C GLY A 187 3.68 0.68 17.29
N LYS A 188 2.61 0.92 18.05
CA LYS A 188 1.76 -0.16 18.59
C LYS A 188 1.13 -0.97 17.46
N THR A 189 0.66 -0.29 16.42
CA THR A 189 0.21 -0.88 15.16
C THR A 189 1.29 -0.67 14.13
N LYS A 190 1.72 -1.72 13.46
CA LYS A 190 2.69 -1.68 12.36
C LYS A 190 1.96 -1.67 11.02
N TYR A 191 2.62 -1.14 9.99
CA TYR A 191 2.02 -1.01 8.66
C TYR A 191 2.98 -1.53 7.59
N PRO A 192 2.49 -2.27 6.57
CA PRO A 192 3.27 -2.73 5.43
C PRO A 192 3.44 -1.58 4.42
N TRP A 193 4.18 -0.54 4.79
CA TRP A 193 4.42 0.62 3.94
C TRP A 193 5.62 0.37 3.04
N THR A 194 5.40 0.21 1.75
CA THR A 194 6.45 -0.17 0.79
C THR A 194 7.55 0.88 0.65
N ARG A 195 7.26 2.16 0.81
CA ARG A 195 8.11 3.31 0.47
C ARG A 195 8.44 3.38 -1.03
N LEU A 196 7.79 2.54 -1.83
CA LEU A 196 7.95 2.45 -3.28
C LEU A 196 6.81 3.16 -4.04
N GLY A 197 5.92 3.85 -3.30
CA GLY A 197 4.87 4.71 -3.87
C GLY A 197 3.58 3.98 -4.23
N TYR A 198 3.40 2.77 -3.75
CA TYR A 198 2.15 2.03 -3.82
C TYR A 198 1.81 1.38 -2.48
N THR A 199 0.52 1.12 -2.26
CA THR A 199 0.03 0.43 -1.08
C THR A 199 0.34 -1.07 -1.17
N TYR A 200 0.69 -1.69 -0.05
CA TYR A 200 0.87 -3.14 0.01
C TYR A 200 -0.49 -3.85 0.06
N ASP A 201 -0.83 -4.61 -0.98
CA ASP A 201 -2.00 -5.49 -0.97
C ASP A 201 -1.66 -6.81 -0.26
N TRP A 202 -2.06 -6.94 0.99
CA TRP A 202 -1.76 -8.12 1.80
C TRP A 202 -2.78 -9.26 1.66
N ALA A 203 -3.64 -9.23 0.65
CA ALA A 203 -4.44 -10.38 0.26
C ALA A 203 -3.52 -11.44 -0.37
N ASP A 204 -3.78 -12.72 -0.07
CA ASP A 204 -3.08 -13.85 -0.70
C ASP A 204 -3.64 -14.08 -2.12
N ASN A 205 -3.37 -13.13 -3.02
CA ASN A 205 -3.93 -13.05 -4.38
C ASN A 205 -2.86 -13.10 -5.50
N GLY A 206 -1.59 -13.33 -5.12
CA GLY A 206 -0.47 -13.47 -6.06
C GLY A 206 0.23 -12.17 -6.43
N THR A 207 -0.12 -11.05 -5.81
CA THR A 207 0.59 -9.76 -5.92
C THR A 207 0.55 -9.04 -4.58
N ASP A 208 1.60 -8.30 -4.27
CA ASP A 208 1.69 -7.34 -3.17
C ASP A 208 1.44 -5.89 -3.62
N TYR A 209 1.40 -5.64 -4.93
CA TYR A 209 1.07 -4.34 -5.49
C TYR A 209 -0.42 -4.03 -5.33
N GLY A 210 -0.73 -2.97 -4.58
CA GLY A 210 -2.09 -2.46 -4.41
C GLY A 210 -2.45 -1.39 -5.44
N VAL A 211 -2.47 -0.14 -5.01
CA VAL A 211 -2.67 1.05 -5.85
C VAL A 211 -1.60 2.09 -5.54
N THR A 212 -1.33 2.98 -6.47
CA THR A 212 -0.41 4.10 -6.23
C THR A 212 -0.91 4.95 -5.07
N GLU A 213 -0.02 5.25 -4.13
CA GLU A 213 -0.34 6.03 -2.95
C GLU A 213 0.28 7.43 -2.98
N PHE A 214 -0.45 8.37 -2.41
CA PHE A 214 -0.05 9.76 -2.33
C PHE A 214 -0.34 10.32 -0.94
N LEU A 215 0.31 11.44 -0.61
CA LEU A 215 -0.03 12.29 0.53
C LEU A 215 -0.56 13.61 0.02
N VAL A 216 -1.71 14.02 0.55
CA VAL A 216 -2.07 15.43 0.55
C VAL A 216 -1.49 16.04 1.83
N LEU A 217 -0.68 17.08 1.68
CA LEU A 217 0.17 17.60 2.74
C LEU A 217 -0.65 18.17 3.91
N LYS A 218 -0.08 18.11 5.09
CA LYS A 218 -0.60 18.85 6.25
C LYS A 218 -0.70 20.34 5.92
N ASN A 219 -1.73 20.97 6.45
CA ASN A 219 -2.13 22.37 6.23
C ASN A 219 -2.68 22.67 4.83
N SER A 220 -2.79 21.70 3.94
CA SER A 220 -3.51 21.87 2.68
C SER A 220 -5.02 22.01 2.93
N THR A 221 -5.67 22.83 2.13
CA THR A 221 -7.14 22.97 2.11
C THR A 221 -7.70 22.34 0.83
N VAL A 222 -8.65 21.44 1.01
CA VAL A 222 -9.28 20.68 -0.08
C VAL A 222 -10.79 20.93 -0.09
N THR A 223 -11.43 20.78 -1.24
CA THR A 223 -12.89 20.88 -1.37
C THR A 223 -13.49 19.49 -1.53
N VAL A 224 -14.38 19.09 -0.63
CA VAL A 224 -14.97 17.75 -0.62
C VAL A 224 -15.96 17.57 -1.77
N GLU A 225 -15.75 16.59 -2.63
CA GLU A 225 -16.67 16.22 -3.71
C GLU A 225 -17.79 15.31 -3.21
N PHE A 226 -17.42 14.24 -2.48
CA PHE A 226 -18.37 13.34 -1.81
C PHE A 226 -17.74 12.65 -0.61
N THR A 227 -18.60 12.12 0.26
CA THR A 227 -18.29 11.13 1.30
C THR A 227 -19.31 10.01 1.21
N LYS A 228 -18.85 8.79 1.10
CA LYS A 228 -19.65 7.57 0.93
C LYS A 228 -19.21 6.52 1.94
N SER A 229 -20.17 5.79 2.50
CA SER A 229 -19.84 4.54 3.20
C SER A 229 -19.23 3.54 2.21
N VAL A 230 -18.52 2.52 2.72
CA VAL A 230 -17.93 1.49 1.85
C VAL A 230 -18.96 0.86 0.90
N PRO A 231 -20.18 0.47 1.31
CA PRO A 231 -21.19 -0.04 0.37
C PRO A 231 -21.57 0.99 -0.72
N GLU A 232 -21.87 2.24 -0.34
CA GLU A 232 -22.21 3.30 -1.31
C GLU A 232 -21.05 3.64 -2.26
N PHE A 233 -19.81 3.44 -1.82
CA PHE A 233 -18.65 3.62 -2.68
C PHE A 233 -18.52 2.48 -3.68
N VAL A 234 -18.82 1.25 -3.30
CA VAL A 234 -18.88 0.10 -4.21
C VAL A 234 -19.96 0.32 -5.27
N ASP A 235 -21.16 0.77 -4.88
CA ASP A 235 -22.22 1.12 -5.83
C ASP A 235 -21.75 2.21 -6.83
N TRP A 236 -21.02 3.20 -6.32
CA TRP A 236 -20.42 4.23 -7.16
C TRP A 236 -19.38 3.67 -8.15
N LEU A 237 -18.51 2.75 -7.70
CA LEU A 237 -17.54 2.09 -8.58
C LEU A 237 -18.25 1.27 -9.68
N GLU A 238 -19.33 0.57 -9.36
CA GLU A 238 -20.14 -0.15 -10.34
C GLU A 238 -20.72 0.79 -11.39
N GLU A 239 -21.26 1.95 -10.98
CA GLU A 239 -21.77 2.97 -11.88
C GLU A 239 -20.70 3.55 -12.81
N GLN A 240 -19.46 3.83 -12.30
CA GLN A 240 -18.37 4.37 -13.11
C GLN A 240 -17.84 3.32 -14.11
N THR A 241 -17.81 2.07 -13.72
CA THR A 241 -17.20 0.99 -14.52
C THR A 241 -18.16 0.35 -15.52
N SER A 242 -19.47 0.63 -15.41
CA SER A 242 -20.51 0.16 -16.33
C SER A 242 -20.76 1.08 -17.53
N ARG A 243 -20.10 2.24 -17.56
CA ARG A 243 -20.17 3.25 -18.64
C ARG A 243 -19.13 2.98 -19.73
#